data_22dfb2b6d5243f80ff5aab5862d844d8
#
_entry.id   22dfb2b6d5243f80ff5aab5862d844d8
#
_cell.length_a   1.000
_cell.length_b   1.000
_cell.length_c   1.000
_cell.angle_alpha   90.00
_cell.angle_beta   90.00
_cell.angle_gamma   90.00
#
_symmetry.space_group_name_H-M   'P 1'
#
loop_
_entity.id
_entity.type
_entity.pdbx_description
1 polymer ?
#
loop_
_entity_poly.entity_id
_entity_poly.type
_entity_poly.pdbx_seq_one_letter_code
_entity_poly.pdbx_strand_id
1 'polypeptide(L)'
;MKLIGWYFTPSLLTRILAGLVLGAVCGLLFGPAMAWASPLGAIFIRLLKMIVMPVILFTLTVGAASVHPSQLGRVGVKALVIYMITTGFAVCFGLLFGNIFQPGKGMQIAAGAAESIKSDALAAPSRVDTLINIVPVNPFGAIAEGNVLPVIFFCLFFGIGLAHARNSENEQIQRSAETVFLFFNGGAEIMYLVVHWILQFAPIGVFALIADVFG
;
A
#
# COMPACT_ATOMS: atom_id res chain seq x y z
N MET A 1 14.89 24.90 20.86
CA MET A 1 14.08 24.87 19.61
C MET A 1 14.89 24.97 18.29
N LYS A 2 16.19 25.32 18.29
CA LYS A 2 17.00 25.43 17.03
C LYS A 2 17.45 24.07 16.45
N LEU A 3 17.56 23.00 17.25
CA LEU A 3 18.00 21.67 16.80
C LEU A 3 16.94 20.94 15.95
N ILE A 4 15.65 21.23 16.16
CA ILE A 4 14.55 20.63 15.40
C ILE A 4 14.47 21.26 14.00
N GLY A 5 14.78 22.54 13.84
CA GLY A 5 14.78 23.22 12.53
C GLY A 5 15.78 22.63 11.55
N TRP A 6 16.98 22.22 12.00
CA TRP A 6 18.00 21.60 11.16
C TRP A 6 17.56 20.24 10.59
N TYR A 7 16.78 19.46 11.34
CA TYR A 7 16.24 18.18 10.88
C TYR A 7 15.25 18.34 9.71
N PHE A 8 14.47 19.42 9.68
CA PHE A 8 13.45 19.67 8.66
C PHE A 8 13.94 20.43 7.42
N THR A 9 15.19 20.93 7.41
CA THR A 9 15.76 21.67 6.28
C THR A 9 16.02 20.81 5.04
N PRO A 10 16.57 19.56 5.13
CA PRO A 10 16.76 18.71 3.97
C PRO A 10 15.44 18.04 3.54
N SER A 11 15.35 17.67 2.25
CA SER A 11 14.20 16.96 1.71
C SER A 11 13.95 15.64 2.47
N LEU A 12 12.70 15.18 2.55
CA LEU A 12 12.34 13.93 3.18
C LEU A 12 13.16 12.75 2.61
N LEU A 13 13.34 12.74 1.28
CA LEU A 13 14.13 11.72 0.58
C LEU A 13 15.57 11.69 1.09
N THR A 14 16.22 12.86 1.23
CA THR A 14 17.60 12.95 1.73
C THR A 14 17.71 12.39 3.15
N ARG A 15 16.74 12.67 4.00
CA ARG A 15 16.70 12.15 5.38
C ARG A 15 16.53 10.64 5.43
N ILE A 16 15.65 10.08 4.57
CA ILE A 16 15.46 8.62 4.47
C ILE A 16 16.73 7.95 3.96
N LEU A 17 17.37 8.50 2.92
CA LEU A 17 18.63 7.96 2.41
C LEU A 17 19.77 8.05 3.45
N ALA A 18 19.84 9.14 4.19
CA ALA A 18 20.80 9.27 5.30
C ALA A 18 20.52 8.23 6.39
N GLY A 19 19.24 8.03 6.77
CA GLY A 19 18.83 6.98 7.71
C GLY A 19 19.22 5.58 7.25
N LEU A 20 19.02 5.27 5.97
CA LEU A 20 19.40 4.00 5.36
C LEU A 20 20.91 3.76 5.42
N VAL A 21 21.72 4.74 4.97
CA VAL A 21 23.18 4.62 4.98
C VAL A 21 23.71 4.49 6.41
N LEU A 22 23.25 5.35 7.32
CA LEU A 22 23.65 5.29 8.72
C LEU A 22 23.22 3.97 9.38
N GLY A 23 22.01 3.47 9.09
CA GLY A 23 21.54 2.19 9.57
C GLY A 23 22.44 1.04 9.12
N ALA A 24 22.80 1.00 7.84
CA ALA A 24 23.70 -0.03 7.30
C ALA A 24 25.10 0.03 7.95
N VAL A 25 25.68 1.24 8.05
CA VAL A 25 27.00 1.42 8.67
C VAL A 25 26.97 1.02 10.14
N CYS A 26 25.96 1.45 10.91
CA CYS A 26 25.84 1.12 12.32
C CYS A 26 25.57 -0.38 12.53
N GLY A 27 24.71 -0.99 11.72
CA GLY A 27 24.47 -2.43 11.77
C GLY A 27 25.75 -3.24 11.56
N LEU A 28 26.52 -2.91 10.50
CA LEU A 28 27.79 -3.59 10.21
C LEU A 28 28.87 -3.38 11.28
N LEU A 29 28.92 -2.20 11.91
CA LEU A 29 29.96 -1.89 12.90
C LEU A 29 29.63 -2.46 14.29
N PHE A 30 28.38 -2.37 14.71
CA PHE A 30 27.95 -2.72 16.07
C PHE A 30 27.26 -4.09 16.16
N GLY A 31 26.88 -4.68 15.01
CA GLY A 31 26.28 -6.01 14.94
C GLY A 31 25.07 -6.16 15.90
N PRO A 32 24.99 -7.28 16.65
CA PRO A 32 23.86 -7.57 17.55
C PRO A 32 23.59 -6.51 18.63
N ALA A 33 24.53 -5.60 18.90
CA ALA A 33 24.32 -4.51 19.84
C ALA A 33 23.27 -3.50 19.34
N MET A 34 22.92 -3.53 18.03
CA MET A 34 21.87 -2.68 17.46
C MET A 34 20.45 -3.22 17.66
N ALA A 35 20.26 -4.38 18.24
CA ALA A 35 18.94 -5.00 18.49
C ALA A 35 17.98 -4.11 19.30
N TRP A 36 18.50 -3.15 20.10
CA TRP A 36 17.66 -2.15 20.76
C TRP A 36 16.87 -1.25 19.80
N ALA A 37 17.32 -1.09 18.57
CA ALA A 37 16.64 -0.29 17.55
C ALA A 37 15.46 -1.03 16.88
N SER A 38 15.43 -2.36 16.94
CA SER A 38 14.40 -3.22 16.31
C SER A 38 12.95 -2.78 16.67
N PRO A 39 12.60 -2.41 17.93
CA PRO A 39 11.26 -1.93 18.26
C PRO A 39 10.85 -0.67 17.49
N LEU A 40 11.78 0.25 17.18
CA LEU A 40 11.49 1.47 16.42
C LEU A 40 11.12 1.13 14.97
N GLY A 41 11.84 0.19 14.37
CA GLY A 41 11.52 -0.36 13.05
C GLY A 41 10.15 -1.06 13.04
N ALA A 42 9.87 -1.87 14.05
CA ALA A 42 8.59 -2.56 14.20
C ALA A 42 7.41 -1.56 14.35
N ILE A 43 7.59 -0.49 15.13
CA ILE A 43 6.60 0.59 15.26
C ILE A 43 6.35 1.26 13.91
N PHE A 44 7.40 1.56 13.15
CA PHE A 44 7.27 2.17 11.83
C PHE A 44 6.43 1.30 10.87
N ILE A 45 6.72 0.00 10.80
CA ILE A 45 5.94 -0.94 9.98
C ILE A 45 4.48 -1.00 10.45
N ARG A 46 4.24 -1.00 11.77
CA ARG A 46 2.87 -1.00 12.31
C ARG A 46 2.12 0.28 11.96
N LEU A 47 2.78 1.44 12.04
CA LEU A 47 2.19 2.73 11.63
C LEU A 47 1.82 2.73 10.15
N LEU A 48 2.69 2.21 9.27
CA LEU A 48 2.38 2.06 7.85
C LEU A 48 1.18 1.14 7.62
N LYS A 49 1.14 -0.03 8.26
CA LYS A 49 0.02 -0.97 8.15
C LYS A 49 -1.29 -0.38 8.66
N MET A 50 -1.25 0.40 9.74
CA MET A 50 -2.42 1.03 10.35
C MET A 50 -3.16 1.96 9.38
N ILE A 51 -2.43 2.72 8.56
CA ILE A 51 -3.05 3.72 7.67
C ILE A 51 -3.54 3.15 6.34
N VAL A 52 -3.08 1.98 5.93
CA VAL A 52 -3.39 1.40 4.60
C VAL A 52 -4.90 1.32 4.37
N MET A 53 -5.63 0.69 5.29
CA MET A 53 -7.07 0.48 5.13
C MET A 53 -7.89 1.77 5.17
N PRO A 54 -7.69 2.69 6.14
CA PRO A 54 -8.38 3.98 6.13
C PRO A 54 -8.08 4.82 4.89
N VAL A 55 -6.82 4.87 4.44
CA VAL A 55 -6.46 5.60 3.21
C VAL A 55 -7.21 5.05 2.01
N ILE A 56 -7.19 3.73 1.79
CA ILE A 56 -7.90 3.08 0.69
C ILE A 56 -9.40 3.41 0.76
N LEU A 57 -10.00 3.26 1.94
CA LEU A 57 -11.43 3.48 2.14
C LEU A 57 -11.84 4.90 1.72
N PHE A 58 -11.18 5.91 2.23
CA PHE A 58 -11.54 7.30 1.96
C PHE A 58 -11.16 7.73 0.54
N THR A 59 -9.90 7.51 0.13
CA THR A 59 -9.41 8.04 -1.15
C THR A 59 -10.03 7.34 -2.35
N LEU A 60 -10.18 6.02 -2.28
CA LEU A 60 -10.72 5.26 -3.40
C LEU A 60 -12.23 5.48 -3.57
N THR A 61 -12.97 5.61 -2.46
CA THR A 61 -14.39 5.98 -2.49
C THR A 61 -14.59 7.36 -3.12
N VAL A 62 -13.80 8.36 -2.70
CA VAL A 62 -13.83 9.72 -3.27
C VAL A 62 -13.45 9.69 -4.75
N GLY A 63 -12.38 8.98 -5.09
CA GLY A 63 -11.93 8.83 -6.48
C GLY A 63 -13.03 8.25 -7.39
N ALA A 64 -13.68 7.17 -6.97
CA ALA A 64 -14.77 6.55 -7.71
C ALA A 64 -16.02 7.46 -7.79
N ALA A 65 -16.35 8.16 -6.69
CA ALA A 65 -17.49 9.07 -6.61
C ALA A 65 -17.29 10.40 -7.37
N SER A 66 -16.05 10.73 -7.73
CA SER A 66 -15.72 11.95 -8.48
C SER A 66 -15.86 11.80 -9.99
N VAL A 67 -15.95 10.56 -10.49
CA VAL A 67 -16.10 10.29 -11.93
C VAL A 67 -17.58 10.29 -12.29
N HIS A 68 -17.94 11.06 -13.33
CA HIS A 68 -19.32 11.08 -13.81
C HIS A 68 -19.75 9.67 -14.29
N PRO A 69 -20.93 9.16 -13.91
CA PRO A 69 -21.37 7.79 -14.22
C PRO A 69 -21.26 7.42 -15.71
N SER A 70 -21.57 8.35 -16.61
CA SER A 70 -21.48 8.13 -18.07
C SER A 70 -20.04 7.95 -18.60
N GLN A 71 -19.03 8.40 -17.85
CA GLN A 71 -17.63 8.33 -18.23
C GLN A 71 -16.89 7.17 -17.57
N LEU A 72 -17.48 6.54 -16.55
CA LEU A 72 -16.88 5.45 -15.77
C LEU A 72 -16.39 4.30 -16.66
N GLY A 73 -17.20 3.86 -17.62
CA GLY A 73 -16.82 2.78 -18.55
C GLY A 73 -15.61 3.15 -19.41
N ARG A 74 -15.60 4.35 -19.99
CA ARG A 74 -14.51 4.82 -20.87
C ARG A 74 -13.20 5.04 -20.09
N VAL A 75 -13.27 5.64 -18.91
CA VAL A 75 -12.11 5.88 -18.03
C VAL A 75 -11.56 4.55 -17.51
N GLY A 76 -12.46 3.65 -17.08
CA GLY A 76 -12.09 2.32 -16.59
C GLY A 76 -11.36 1.48 -17.65
N VAL A 77 -11.89 1.42 -18.86
CA VAL A 77 -11.25 0.67 -19.96
C VAL A 77 -9.88 1.27 -20.31
N LYS A 78 -9.76 2.60 -20.40
CA LYS A 78 -8.46 3.25 -20.68
C LYS A 78 -7.45 2.95 -19.57
N ALA A 79 -7.85 3.07 -18.31
CA ALA A 79 -6.99 2.78 -17.17
C ALA A 79 -6.53 1.32 -17.19
N LEU A 80 -7.44 0.38 -17.45
CA LEU A 80 -7.14 -1.04 -17.54
C LEU A 80 -6.14 -1.36 -18.66
N VAL A 81 -6.32 -0.79 -19.86
CA VAL A 81 -5.39 -0.97 -20.99
C VAL A 81 -4.00 -0.43 -20.63
N ILE A 82 -3.91 0.78 -20.08
CA ILE A 82 -2.63 1.37 -19.68
C ILE A 82 -1.96 0.50 -18.61
N TYR A 83 -2.73 0.04 -17.62
CA TYR A 83 -2.23 -0.83 -16.55
C TYR A 83 -1.70 -2.16 -17.10
N MET A 84 -2.44 -2.80 -18.02
CA MET A 84 -1.99 -4.05 -18.66
C MET A 84 -0.68 -3.86 -19.44
N ILE A 85 -0.55 -2.76 -20.18
CA ILE A 85 0.66 -2.44 -20.94
C ILE A 85 1.84 -2.22 -19.98
N THR A 86 1.67 -1.36 -18.96
CA THR A 86 2.75 -1.05 -18.00
C THR A 86 3.16 -2.27 -17.18
N THR A 87 2.20 -3.10 -16.76
CA THR A 87 2.48 -4.36 -16.07
C THR A 87 3.22 -5.34 -16.98
N GLY A 88 2.80 -5.45 -18.25
CA GLY A 88 3.51 -6.27 -19.25
C GLY A 88 4.97 -5.86 -19.39
N PHE A 89 5.24 -4.57 -19.53
CA PHE A 89 6.62 -4.05 -19.56
C PHE A 89 7.39 -4.36 -18.27
N ALA A 90 6.78 -4.12 -17.10
CA ALA A 90 7.43 -4.40 -15.81
C ALA A 90 7.81 -5.88 -15.66
N VAL A 91 6.91 -6.79 -16.05
CA VAL A 91 7.19 -8.25 -16.04
C VAL A 91 8.31 -8.60 -17.01
N CYS A 92 8.28 -8.07 -18.25
CA CYS A 92 9.34 -8.29 -19.22
C CYS A 92 10.71 -7.82 -18.70
N PHE A 93 10.79 -6.63 -18.11
CA PHE A 93 12.01 -6.13 -17.50
C PHE A 93 12.45 -6.98 -16.30
N GLY A 94 11.53 -7.37 -15.43
CA GLY A 94 11.83 -8.24 -14.29
C GLY A 94 12.44 -9.59 -14.73
N LEU A 95 11.85 -10.24 -15.72
CA LEU A 95 12.35 -11.48 -16.29
C LEU A 95 13.69 -11.30 -17.00
N LEU A 96 13.87 -10.21 -17.75
CA LEU A 96 15.11 -9.89 -18.43
C LEU A 96 16.26 -9.72 -17.44
N PHE A 97 16.06 -8.90 -16.40
CA PHE A 97 17.08 -8.71 -15.37
C PHE A 97 17.30 -9.96 -14.53
N GLY A 98 16.24 -10.71 -14.20
CA GLY A 98 16.34 -11.99 -13.50
C GLY A 98 17.20 -13.01 -14.28
N ASN A 99 17.06 -13.07 -15.61
CA ASN A 99 17.86 -13.93 -16.48
C ASN A 99 19.30 -13.44 -16.65
N ILE A 100 19.52 -12.13 -16.74
CA ILE A 100 20.88 -11.56 -16.90
C ILE A 100 21.69 -11.73 -15.61
N PHE A 101 21.15 -11.32 -14.46
CA PHE A 101 21.87 -11.31 -13.19
C PHE A 101 21.85 -12.65 -12.45
N GLN A 102 20.89 -13.54 -12.76
CA GLN A 102 20.74 -14.86 -12.15
C GLN A 102 20.99 -14.86 -10.63
N PRO A 103 20.29 -14.05 -9.82
CA PRO A 103 20.61 -13.82 -8.41
C PRO A 103 20.56 -15.09 -7.54
N GLY A 104 19.90 -16.16 -8.02
CA GLY A 104 19.83 -17.45 -7.35
C GLY A 104 20.89 -18.47 -7.80
N LYS A 105 21.84 -18.10 -8.69
CA LYS A 105 22.83 -19.04 -9.19
C LYS A 105 23.84 -19.39 -8.10
N GLY A 106 23.86 -20.65 -7.71
CA GLY A 106 24.76 -21.17 -6.65
C GLY A 106 24.10 -21.27 -5.26
N MET A 107 22.86 -20.85 -5.09
CA MET A 107 22.10 -21.09 -3.86
C MET A 107 21.72 -22.58 -3.78
N GLN A 108 22.23 -23.28 -2.75
CA GLN A 108 21.75 -24.61 -2.41
C GLN A 108 20.44 -24.46 -1.60
N ILE A 109 19.31 -24.70 -2.26
CA ILE A 109 18.03 -24.78 -1.55
C ILE A 109 18.04 -26.10 -0.77
N ALA A 110 17.98 -26.02 0.56
CA ALA A 110 17.86 -27.21 1.40
C ALA A 110 16.65 -28.04 0.92
N ALA A 111 16.80 -29.36 0.84
CA ALA A 111 15.81 -30.27 0.25
C ALA A 111 14.38 -30.07 0.85
N GLY A 112 14.28 -29.76 2.16
CA GLY A 112 13.01 -29.45 2.82
C GLY A 112 12.35 -28.13 2.39
N ALA A 113 13.13 -27.12 1.98
CA ALA A 113 12.58 -25.86 1.49
C ALA A 113 11.99 -25.98 0.07
N ALA A 114 12.53 -26.89 -0.74
CA ALA A 114 11.99 -27.18 -2.07
C ALA A 114 10.63 -27.92 -1.99
N GLU A 115 10.43 -28.75 -0.96
CA GLU A 115 9.15 -29.43 -0.71
C GLU A 115 8.06 -28.49 -0.16
N SER A 116 8.41 -27.56 0.74
CA SER A 116 7.47 -26.56 1.23
C SER A 116 6.99 -25.62 0.12
N ILE A 117 7.90 -25.18 -0.77
CA ILE A 117 7.52 -24.34 -1.93
C ILE A 117 6.56 -25.09 -2.88
N LYS A 118 6.76 -26.40 -3.07
CA LYS A 118 5.85 -27.21 -3.90
C LYS A 118 4.49 -27.39 -3.23
N SER A 119 4.43 -27.60 -1.91
CA SER A 119 3.17 -27.74 -1.19
C SER A 119 2.36 -26.45 -1.19
N ASP A 120 2.99 -25.29 -1.03
CA ASP A 120 2.35 -23.98 -1.09
C ASP A 120 1.84 -23.66 -2.51
N ALA A 121 2.58 -24.06 -3.55
CA ALA A 121 2.14 -23.91 -4.93
C ALA A 121 0.93 -24.81 -5.30
N LEU A 122 0.84 -25.99 -4.68
CA LEU A 122 -0.32 -26.90 -4.84
C LEU A 122 -1.53 -26.44 -4.04
N ALA A 123 -1.34 -25.67 -2.97
CA ALA A 123 -2.41 -25.09 -2.16
C ALA A 123 -2.90 -23.72 -2.71
N ALA A 124 -2.38 -23.26 -3.84
CA ALA A 124 -2.83 -22.00 -4.44
C ALA A 124 -4.33 -22.06 -4.75
N PRO A 125 -5.11 -21.06 -4.32
CA PRO A 125 -6.56 -21.05 -4.54
C PRO A 125 -6.85 -21.10 -6.04
N SER A 126 -7.94 -21.80 -6.39
CA SER A 126 -8.44 -21.86 -7.77
C SER A 126 -8.62 -20.44 -8.32
N ARG A 127 -8.37 -20.26 -9.63
CA ARG A 127 -8.62 -18.96 -10.30
C ARG A 127 -10.04 -18.46 -10.09
N VAL A 128 -10.99 -19.37 -10.02
CA VAL A 128 -12.42 -19.07 -9.78
C VAL A 128 -12.62 -18.61 -8.34
N ASP A 129 -12.03 -19.31 -7.36
CA ASP A 129 -12.12 -18.90 -5.95
C ASP A 129 -11.48 -17.54 -5.71
N THR A 130 -10.36 -17.25 -6.39
CA THR A 130 -9.71 -15.93 -6.33
C THR A 130 -10.64 -14.83 -6.85
N LEU A 131 -11.35 -15.08 -7.95
CA LEU A 131 -12.31 -14.10 -8.50
C LEU A 131 -13.54 -13.92 -7.61
N ILE A 132 -14.06 -15.01 -7.02
CA ILE A 132 -15.19 -14.94 -6.09
C ILE A 132 -14.79 -14.17 -4.82
N ASN A 133 -13.59 -14.42 -4.31
CA ASN A 133 -13.08 -13.78 -3.09
C ASN A 133 -12.76 -12.28 -3.26
N ILE A 134 -12.81 -11.73 -4.48
CA ILE A 134 -12.78 -10.28 -4.72
C ILE A 134 -14.01 -9.60 -4.09
N VAL A 135 -15.16 -10.28 -4.11
CA VAL A 135 -16.40 -9.74 -3.53
C VAL A 135 -16.44 -10.07 -2.03
N PRO A 136 -16.36 -9.08 -1.13
CA PRO A 136 -16.37 -9.35 0.29
C PRO A 136 -17.73 -9.81 0.77
N VAL A 137 -17.77 -10.87 1.58
CA VAL A 137 -18.98 -11.26 2.31
C VAL A 137 -19.33 -10.21 3.37
N ASN A 138 -18.29 -9.64 4.00
CA ASN A 138 -18.43 -8.56 4.96
C ASN A 138 -17.32 -7.51 4.70
N PRO A 139 -17.67 -6.31 4.18
CA PRO A 139 -16.67 -5.27 3.89
C PRO A 139 -15.93 -4.78 5.14
N PHE A 140 -16.60 -4.67 6.27
CA PHE A 140 -15.97 -4.25 7.52
C PHE A 140 -15.05 -5.34 8.08
N GLY A 141 -15.41 -6.61 7.93
CA GLY A 141 -14.53 -7.73 8.22
C GLY A 141 -13.26 -7.70 7.37
N ALA A 142 -13.40 -7.48 6.06
CA ALA A 142 -12.28 -7.36 5.14
C ALA A 142 -11.33 -6.20 5.52
N ILE A 143 -11.85 -5.07 5.98
CA ILE A 143 -11.07 -3.94 6.50
C ILE A 143 -10.31 -4.36 7.77
N ALA A 144 -10.97 -5.03 8.71
CA ALA A 144 -10.36 -5.44 9.98
C ALA A 144 -9.26 -6.50 9.79
N GLU A 145 -9.45 -7.41 8.84
CA GLU A 145 -8.48 -8.46 8.48
C GLU A 145 -7.33 -7.96 7.60
N GLY A 146 -7.45 -6.75 7.05
CA GLY A 146 -6.43 -6.19 6.15
C GLY A 146 -6.48 -6.75 4.73
N ASN A 147 -7.62 -7.32 4.29
CA ASN A 147 -7.83 -7.89 2.97
C ASN A 147 -8.05 -6.78 1.92
N VAL A 148 -6.97 -6.31 1.31
CA VAL A 148 -6.96 -5.11 0.43
C VAL A 148 -7.90 -5.26 -0.77
N LEU A 149 -7.87 -6.38 -1.47
CA LEU A 149 -8.60 -6.56 -2.74
C LEU A 149 -10.12 -6.50 -2.58
N PRO A 150 -10.73 -7.20 -1.59
CA PRO A 150 -12.15 -7.05 -1.29
C PRO A 150 -12.55 -5.63 -0.85
N VAL A 151 -11.67 -4.94 -0.10
CA VAL A 151 -11.91 -3.55 0.31
C VAL A 151 -11.92 -2.61 -0.90
N ILE A 152 -10.99 -2.77 -1.84
CA ILE A 152 -10.97 -2.03 -3.11
C ILE A 152 -12.28 -2.22 -3.87
N PHE A 153 -12.74 -3.47 -4.01
CA PHE A 153 -13.99 -3.78 -4.69
C PHE A 153 -15.17 -3.06 -4.03
N PHE A 154 -15.29 -3.14 -2.71
CA PHE A 154 -16.34 -2.46 -1.96
C PHE A 154 -16.29 -0.93 -2.14
N CYS A 155 -15.10 -0.32 -2.02
CA CYS A 155 -14.93 1.13 -2.17
C CYS A 155 -15.31 1.62 -3.57
N LEU A 156 -14.94 0.86 -4.61
CA LEU A 156 -15.32 1.18 -5.98
C LEU A 156 -16.83 1.08 -6.16
N PHE A 157 -17.45 0.00 -5.70
CA PHE A 157 -18.88 -0.22 -5.82
C PHE A 157 -19.69 0.82 -5.07
N PHE A 158 -19.29 1.11 -3.83
CA PHE A 158 -19.91 2.18 -3.01
C PHE A 158 -19.71 3.57 -3.63
N GLY A 159 -18.50 3.87 -4.13
CA GLY A 159 -18.19 5.14 -4.78
C GLY A 159 -18.97 5.37 -6.07
N ILE A 160 -19.17 4.32 -6.88
CA ILE A 160 -20.02 4.37 -8.08
C ILE A 160 -21.49 4.63 -7.69
N GLY A 161 -22.00 3.94 -6.66
CA GLY A 161 -23.34 4.20 -6.11
C GLY A 161 -23.49 5.64 -5.63
N LEU A 162 -22.50 6.16 -4.94
CA LEU A 162 -22.45 7.55 -4.47
C LEU A 162 -22.42 8.56 -5.64
N ALA A 163 -21.63 8.29 -6.68
CA ALA A 163 -21.61 9.11 -7.90
C ALA A 163 -22.99 9.15 -8.57
N HIS A 164 -23.69 8.01 -8.64
CA HIS A 164 -25.03 7.95 -9.21
C HIS A 164 -26.04 8.72 -8.35
N ALA A 165 -26.00 8.56 -7.04
CA ALA A 165 -26.87 9.28 -6.11
C ALA A 165 -26.67 10.82 -6.15
N ARG A 166 -25.43 11.31 -6.33
CA ARG A 166 -25.13 12.74 -6.49
C ARG A 166 -25.66 13.33 -7.79
N ASN A 167 -25.94 12.51 -8.79
CA ASN A 167 -26.53 12.92 -10.07
C ASN A 167 -28.03 12.54 -10.17
N SER A 168 -28.69 12.25 -9.05
CA SER A 168 -30.12 11.91 -9.00
C SER A 168 -30.97 13.13 -9.27
N GLU A 169 -32.11 12.95 -9.96
CA GLU A 169 -33.15 13.98 -10.15
C GLU A 169 -33.89 14.31 -8.83
N ASN A 170 -33.82 13.43 -7.83
CA ASN A 170 -34.40 13.65 -6.52
C ASN A 170 -33.45 14.50 -5.67
N GLU A 171 -33.83 15.75 -5.41
CA GLU A 171 -33.03 16.68 -4.60
C GLU A 171 -32.66 16.16 -3.22
N GLN A 172 -33.54 15.40 -2.56
CA GLN A 172 -33.27 14.87 -1.23
C GLN A 172 -32.14 13.81 -1.28
N ILE A 173 -32.16 12.92 -2.29
CA ILE A 173 -31.09 11.93 -2.50
C ILE A 173 -29.79 12.64 -2.83
N GLN A 174 -29.84 13.63 -3.73
CA GLN A 174 -28.66 14.41 -4.14
C GLN A 174 -28.01 15.12 -2.94
N ARG A 175 -28.78 15.81 -2.11
CA ARG A 175 -28.26 16.51 -0.90
C ARG A 175 -27.66 15.53 0.10
N SER A 176 -28.31 14.39 0.34
CA SER A 176 -27.79 13.34 1.23
C SER A 176 -26.49 12.75 0.70
N ALA A 177 -26.43 12.46 -0.60
CA ALA A 177 -25.24 11.94 -1.25
C ALA A 177 -24.07 12.92 -1.21
N GLU A 178 -24.33 14.22 -1.40
CA GLU A 178 -23.30 15.27 -1.28
C GLU A 178 -22.73 15.33 0.14
N THR A 179 -23.57 15.20 1.17
CA THR A 179 -23.11 15.15 2.57
C THR A 179 -22.18 13.95 2.81
N VAL A 180 -22.55 12.78 2.30
CA VAL A 180 -21.71 11.57 2.40
C VAL A 180 -20.39 11.76 1.65
N PHE A 181 -20.43 12.34 0.44
CA PHE A 181 -19.22 12.62 -0.33
C PHE A 181 -18.28 13.57 0.42
N LEU A 182 -18.80 14.65 0.99
CA LEU A 182 -18.01 15.61 1.78
C LEU A 182 -17.37 14.95 3.01
N PHE A 183 -18.07 14.01 3.67
CA PHE A 183 -17.52 13.23 4.77
C PHE A 183 -16.31 12.39 4.32
N PHE A 184 -16.44 11.65 3.23
CA PHE A 184 -15.33 10.83 2.70
C PHE A 184 -14.18 11.69 2.20
N ASN A 185 -14.49 12.83 1.55
CA ASN A 185 -13.46 13.77 1.08
C ASN A 185 -12.68 14.39 2.24
N GLY A 186 -13.38 14.84 3.29
CA GLY A 186 -12.72 15.31 4.51
C GLY A 186 -11.87 14.22 5.18
N GLY A 187 -12.37 12.97 5.20
CA GLY A 187 -11.60 11.82 5.67
C GLY A 187 -10.33 11.57 4.84
N ALA A 188 -10.40 11.72 3.52
CA ALA A 188 -9.24 11.57 2.65
C ALA A 188 -8.17 12.64 2.94
N GLU A 189 -8.57 13.91 3.09
CA GLU A 189 -7.66 15.00 3.45
C GLU A 189 -6.98 14.77 4.81
N ILE A 190 -7.74 14.31 5.81
CA ILE A 190 -7.19 13.93 7.12
C ILE A 190 -6.18 12.78 6.97
N MET A 191 -6.49 11.78 6.16
CA MET A 191 -5.56 10.66 5.92
C MET A 191 -4.26 11.11 5.25
N TYR A 192 -4.30 12.07 4.32
CA TYR A 192 -3.08 12.64 3.73
C TYR A 192 -2.21 13.33 4.80
N LEU A 193 -2.80 14.04 5.75
CA LEU A 193 -2.06 14.63 6.87
C LEU A 193 -1.43 13.55 7.77
N VAL A 194 -2.18 12.49 8.10
CA VAL A 194 -1.67 11.39 8.93
C VAL A 194 -0.53 10.66 8.22
N VAL A 195 -0.68 10.38 6.92
CA VAL A 195 0.41 9.82 6.09
C VAL A 195 1.65 10.71 6.16
N HIS A 196 1.47 12.03 6.01
CA HIS A 196 2.59 12.97 6.09
C HIS A 196 3.31 12.89 7.43
N TRP A 197 2.58 12.81 8.55
CA TRP A 197 3.19 12.68 9.88
C TRP A 197 3.98 11.37 10.02
N ILE A 198 3.42 10.26 9.56
CA ILE A 198 4.13 8.97 9.60
C ILE A 198 5.37 8.98 8.71
N LEU A 199 5.31 9.62 7.55
CA LEU A 199 6.48 9.78 6.68
C LEU A 199 7.59 10.64 7.31
N GLN A 200 7.27 11.58 8.22
CA GLN A 200 8.30 12.30 8.99
C GLN A 200 9.06 11.38 9.96
N PHE A 201 8.46 10.29 10.40
CA PHE A 201 9.11 9.27 11.23
C PHE A 201 9.93 8.27 10.39
N ALA A 202 9.71 8.20 9.07
CA ALA A 202 10.34 7.23 8.18
C ALA A 202 11.88 7.20 8.24
N PRO A 203 12.63 8.33 8.34
CA PRO A 203 14.08 8.27 8.45
C PRO A 203 14.57 7.48 9.67
N ILE A 204 13.88 7.61 10.81
CA ILE A 204 14.19 6.87 12.05
C ILE A 204 13.79 5.40 11.90
N GLY A 205 12.60 5.13 11.36
CA GLY A 205 12.11 3.78 11.13
C GLY A 205 12.99 3.00 10.16
N VAL A 206 13.41 3.62 9.06
CA VAL A 206 14.30 3.00 8.05
C VAL A 206 15.68 2.77 8.64
N PHE A 207 16.25 3.74 9.37
CA PHE A 207 17.51 3.54 10.10
C PHE A 207 17.44 2.28 10.99
N ALA A 208 16.39 2.18 11.81
CA ALA A 208 16.23 1.07 12.75
C ALA A 208 16.08 -0.29 12.07
N LEU A 209 15.27 -0.36 10.99
CA LEU A 209 15.07 -1.58 10.21
C LEU A 209 16.37 -2.05 9.55
N ILE A 210 17.11 -1.12 8.95
CA ILE A 210 18.36 -1.45 8.26
C ILE A 210 19.45 -1.82 9.25
N ALA A 211 19.54 -1.14 10.39
CA ALA A 211 20.49 -1.48 11.45
C ALA A 211 20.24 -2.88 12.03
N ASP A 212 18.98 -3.31 12.15
CA ASP A 212 18.58 -4.64 12.61
C ASP A 212 18.89 -5.74 11.59
N VAL A 213 18.74 -5.44 10.29
CA VAL A 213 19.01 -6.41 9.20
C VAL A 213 20.51 -6.66 9.01
N PHE A 214 21.35 -5.64 9.20
CA PHE A 214 22.80 -5.74 9.03
C PHE A 214 23.55 -6.04 10.33
N GLY A 215 22.88 -6.02 11.48
CA GLY A 215 23.43 -6.34 12.82
C GLY A 215 23.15 -7.76 13.22
#